data_a24685a5268009e209b79728804e1f6f
#
_entry.id   a24685a5268009e209b79728804e1f6f
#
_cell.length_a   1.000
_cell.length_b   1.000
_cell.length_c   1.000
_cell.angle_alpha   90.00
_cell.angle_beta   90.00
_cell.angle_gamma   90.00
#
_symmetry.space_group_name_H-M   'P 1'
#
loop_
_entity.id
_entity.type
_entity.pdbx_description
1 polymer ?
#
loop_
_entity_poly.entity_id
_entity_poly.type
_entity_poly.pdbx_seq_one_letter_code
_entity_poly.pdbx_strand_id
1 'polypeptide(L)'
;MMWQIVLSLVCVAFLGAILWEKRQGKLMQSASDRKLENVNCLFDAILTHIHAYVLVIDSDFKVLKTNYYDLTHLSPDGKEKRVGDLLQCRNALSAKGGCGTHAFCQECPVRGAIGNAFRQKKEFTDLQSSLNIAIDEHEFVKCDVMISGVFMTLDSEERMVLTVHDITSIKQTEEALAEAKEKAENADRSKSAFLANMSHEIRTPLNAIVGFSELLAAANTEEEKQKYLEILHTNSE
;
A
#
# COMPACT_ATOMS: atom_id res chain seq x y z
N MET A 1 52.32 -34.08 58.12
CA MET A 1 52.63 -33.87 56.69
C MET A 1 51.51 -34.29 55.73
N MET A 2 50.94 -35.50 55.86
CA MET A 2 49.89 -36.02 54.94
C MET A 2 48.63 -35.15 54.88
N TRP A 3 48.10 -34.57 55.99
CA TRP A 3 46.89 -33.72 56.04
C TRP A 3 47.02 -32.37 55.30
N GLN A 4 48.20 -31.79 55.32
CA GLN A 4 48.49 -30.54 54.63
C GLN A 4 48.47 -30.70 53.09
N ILE A 5 48.92 -31.86 52.60
CA ILE A 5 48.94 -32.20 51.17
C ILE A 5 47.48 -32.42 50.69
N VAL A 6 46.67 -33.13 51.46
CA VAL A 6 45.25 -33.37 51.13
C VAL A 6 44.45 -32.05 51.12
N LEU A 7 44.66 -31.14 52.08
CA LEU A 7 43.98 -29.87 52.14
C LEU A 7 44.37 -28.95 50.95
N SER A 8 45.62 -28.98 50.55
CA SER A 8 46.10 -28.23 49.38
C SER A 8 45.51 -28.75 48.08
N LEU A 9 45.40 -30.08 47.89
CA LEU A 9 44.78 -30.66 46.72
C LEU A 9 43.26 -30.35 46.63
N VAL A 10 42.55 -30.34 47.74
CA VAL A 10 41.12 -29.96 47.82
C VAL A 10 40.94 -28.50 47.47
N CYS A 11 41.80 -27.60 48.00
CA CYS A 11 41.74 -26.16 47.65
C CYS A 11 42.01 -25.90 46.15
N VAL A 12 42.97 -26.60 45.55
CA VAL A 12 43.25 -26.48 44.11
C VAL A 12 42.10 -26.99 43.26
N ALA A 13 41.48 -28.13 43.65
CA ALA A 13 40.31 -28.67 42.96
C ALA A 13 39.09 -27.69 43.03
N PHE A 14 38.88 -27.09 44.22
CA PHE A 14 37.82 -26.13 44.43
C PHE A 14 38.01 -24.81 43.63
N LEU A 15 39.25 -24.30 43.61
CA LEU A 15 39.61 -23.17 42.77
C LEU A 15 39.48 -23.47 41.28
N GLY A 16 39.85 -24.65 40.86
CA GLY A 16 39.67 -25.16 39.49
C GLY A 16 38.19 -25.21 39.07
N ALA A 17 37.34 -25.73 39.97
CA ALA A 17 35.86 -25.77 39.73
C ALA A 17 35.26 -24.36 39.59
N ILE A 18 35.62 -23.41 40.48
CA ILE A 18 35.17 -22.04 40.42
C ILE A 18 35.63 -21.33 39.11
N LEU A 19 36.88 -21.55 38.71
CA LEU A 19 37.40 -20.98 37.47
C LEU A 19 36.73 -21.58 36.23
N TRP A 20 36.42 -22.87 36.27
CA TRP A 20 35.72 -23.58 35.20
C TRP A 20 34.28 -23.07 35.06
N GLU A 21 33.58 -22.91 36.18
CA GLU A 21 32.18 -22.36 36.22
C GLU A 21 32.13 -20.93 35.71
N LYS A 22 33.04 -20.05 36.13
CA LYS A 22 33.21 -18.70 35.59
C LYS A 22 33.51 -18.68 34.09
N ARG A 23 34.31 -19.62 33.61
CA ARG A 23 34.62 -19.72 32.18
C ARG A 23 33.43 -20.21 31.36
N GLN A 24 32.67 -21.16 31.87
CA GLN A 24 31.42 -21.62 31.26
C GLN A 24 30.36 -20.51 31.22
N GLY A 25 30.18 -19.75 32.30
CA GLY A 25 29.29 -18.61 32.34
C GLY A 25 29.65 -17.54 31.29
N LYS A 26 30.94 -17.20 31.15
CA LYS A 26 31.39 -16.25 30.12
C LYS A 26 31.16 -16.75 28.68
N LEU A 27 31.35 -18.05 28.43
CA LEU A 27 31.09 -18.65 27.11
C LEU A 27 29.62 -18.68 26.77
N MET A 28 28.74 -18.99 27.73
CA MET A 28 27.29 -18.95 27.56
C MET A 28 26.79 -17.51 27.30
N GLN A 29 27.32 -16.54 28.06
CA GLN A 29 26.95 -15.13 27.87
C GLN A 29 27.41 -14.62 26.52
N SER A 30 28.64 -14.88 26.10
CA SER A 30 29.17 -14.54 24.77
C SER A 30 28.37 -15.18 23.63
N ALA A 31 27.90 -16.44 23.79
CA ALA A 31 27.06 -17.09 22.80
C ALA A 31 25.63 -16.48 22.73
N SER A 32 25.08 -16.03 23.87
CA SER A 32 23.81 -15.33 23.94
C SER A 32 23.92 -13.95 23.31
N ASP A 33 24.97 -13.20 23.62
CA ASP A 33 25.23 -11.86 23.08
C ASP A 33 25.37 -11.91 21.54
N ARG A 34 26.11 -12.90 21.02
CA ARG A 34 26.20 -13.10 19.54
C ARG A 34 24.86 -13.43 18.89
N LYS A 35 24.02 -14.25 19.54
CA LYS A 35 22.69 -14.53 19.01
C LYS A 35 21.82 -13.26 18.97
N LEU A 36 21.87 -12.46 20.01
CA LEU A 36 21.14 -11.20 20.09
C LEU A 36 21.62 -10.21 19.01
N GLU A 37 22.95 -10.11 18.84
CA GLU A 37 23.55 -9.25 17.81
C GLU A 37 23.15 -9.71 16.39
N ASN A 38 23.15 -11.01 16.10
CA ASN A 38 22.70 -11.54 14.82
C ASN A 38 21.20 -11.28 14.56
N VAL A 39 20.35 -11.43 15.58
CA VAL A 39 18.93 -11.14 15.48
C VAL A 39 18.69 -9.66 15.23
N ASN A 40 19.41 -8.79 15.94
CA ASN A 40 19.32 -7.33 15.73
C ASN A 40 19.79 -6.95 14.33
N CYS A 41 20.92 -7.48 13.86
CA CYS A 41 21.41 -7.22 12.51
C CYS A 41 20.42 -7.69 11.43
N LEU A 42 19.81 -8.86 11.59
CA LEU A 42 18.78 -9.36 10.68
C LEU A 42 17.54 -8.47 10.71
N PHE A 43 17.11 -8.03 11.89
CA PHE A 43 15.96 -7.16 12.07
C PHE A 43 16.20 -5.80 11.41
N ASP A 44 17.37 -5.19 11.63
CA ASP A 44 17.75 -3.93 11.00
C ASP A 44 17.83 -4.06 9.48
N ALA A 45 18.37 -5.15 8.96
CA ALA A 45 18.41 -5.43 7.52
C ALA A 45 16.99 -5.55 6.93
N ILE A 46 16.06 -6.22 7.61
CA ILE A 46 14.67 -6.33 7.18
C ILE A 46 14.02 -4.95 7.17
N LEU A 47 14.16 -4.17 8.24
CA LEU A 47 13.55 -2.85 8.36
C LEU A 47 14.07 -1.86 7.31
N THR A 48 15.33 -1.98 6.92
CA THR A 48 15.96 -1.09 5.91
C THR A 48 15.49 -1.42 4.49
N HIS A 49 15.13 -2.68 4.22
CA HIS A 49 14.74 -3.14 2.87
C HIS A 49 13.23 -3.23 2.66
N ILE A 50 12.43 -3.09 3.71
CA ILE A 50 10.98 -3.08 3.58
C ILE A 50 10.51 -1.72 3.07
N HIS A 51 9.72 -1.69 2.01
CA HIS A 51 9.16 -0.46 1.43
C HIS A 51 7.92 0.00 2.20
N ALA A 52 8.05 0.06 3.52
CA ALA A 52 7.01 0.50 4.45
C ALA A 52 7.65 1.18 5.66
N TYR A 53 6.99 2.18 6.20
CA TYR A 53 7.37 2.72 7.49
C TYR A 53 6.85 1.78 8.58
N VAL A 54 7.75 1.34 9.45
CA VAL A 54 7.42 0.54 10.63
C VAL A 54 7.60 1.42 11.86
N LEU A 55 6.57 1.47 12.70
CA LEU A 55 6.56 2.26 13.93
C LEU A 55 6.16 1.37 15.10
N VAL A 56 6.91 1.42 16.17
CA VAL A 56 6.49 0.88 17.47
C VAL A 56 5.99 2.04 18.30
N ILE A 57 4.74 1.96 18.76
CA ILE A 57 4.08 3.04 19.51
C ILE A 57 3.57 2.53 20.87
N ASP A 58 3.41 3.47 21.80
CA ASP A 58 2.73 3.23 23.06
C ASP A 58 1.22 3.59 23.00
N SER A 59 0.52 3.43 24.12
CA SER A 59 -0.92 3.73 24.25
C SER A 59 -1.26 5.22 24.09
N ASP A 60 -0.29 6.12 24.22
CA ASP A 60 -0.42 7.56 23.97
C ASP A 60 -0.09 7.95 22.53
N PHE A 61 0.10 6.97 21.65
CA PHE A 61 0.47 7.11 20.24
C PHE A 61 1.87 7.70 20.03
N LYS A 62 2.72 7.71 21.04
CA LYS A 62 4.11 8.13 20.92
C LYS A 62 4.92 7.06 20.20
N VAL A 63 5.75 7.49 19.26
CA VAL A 63 6.65 6.62 18.53
C VAL A 63 7.88 6.34 19.36
N LEU A 64 8.11 5.08 19.68
CA LEU A 64 9.23 4.61 20.48
C LEU A 64 10.39 4.16 19.61
N LYS A 65 10.08 3.49 18.49
CA LYS A 65 11.05 3.00 17.51
C LYS A 65 10.46 3.08 16.11
N THR A 66 11.28 3.41 15.11
CA THR A 66 10.85 3.50 13.71
C THR A 66 12.04 3.38 12.77
N ASN A 67 11.81 2.90 11.55
CA ASN A 67 12.73 2.96 10.41
C ASN A 67 12.49 4.21 9.53
N TYR A 68 11.59 5.11 9.92
CA TYR A 68 11.21 6.27 9.12
C TYR A 68 12.43 7.13 8.74
N TYR A 69 13.31 7.38 9.71
CA TYR A 69 14.48 8.21 9.48
C TYR A 69 15.52 7.57 8.54
N ASP A 70 15.63 6.24 8.58
CA ASP A 70 16.54 5.50 7.70
C ASP A 70 16.04 5.55 6.25
N LEU A 71 14.73 5.42 6.04
CA LEU A 71 14.11 5.42 4.71
C LEU A 71 13.98 6.83 4.11
N THR A 72 13.77 7.86 4.93
CA THR A 72 13.60 9.24 4.46
C THR A 72 14.91 10.02 4.44
N HIS A 73 15.99 9.47 4.99
CA HIS A 73 17.28 10.15 5.17
C HIS A 73 17.18 11.45 6.00
N LEU A 74 16.13 11.61 6.79
CA LEU A 74 15.95 12.72 7.71
C LEU A 74 16.68 12.43 9.03
N SER A 75 17.13 13.48 9.69
CA SER A 75 17.74 13.33 11.01
C SER A 75 16.68 13.43 12.12
N PRO A 76 16.74 12.57 13.15
CA PRO A 76 15.90 12.72 14.33
C PRO A 76 16.18 14.06 15.02
N ASP A 77 15.15 14.82 15.34
CA ASP A 77 15.27 16.09 16.06
C ASP A 77 15.30 15.95 17.59
N GLY A 78 15.34 14.71 18.07
CA GLY A 78 15.39 14.38 19.50
C GLY A 78 14.09 14.64 20.26
N LYS A 79 13.01 15.05 19.58
CA LYS A 79 11.71 15.30 20.21
C LYS A 79 10.84 14.05 20.15
N GLU A 80 10.07 13.85 21.21
CA GLU A 80 9.01 12.83 21.22
C GLU A 80 7.95 13.17 20.17
N LYS A 81 7.67 12.24 19.27
CA LYS A 81 6.69 12.41 18.19
C LYS A 81 5.59 11.38 18.31
N ARG A 82 4.36 11.80 18.06
CA ARG A 82 3.25 10.88 17.78
C ARG A 82 3.23 10.54 16.28
N VAL A 83 2.47 9.53 15.93
CA VAL A 83 2.39 9.00 14.54
C VAL A 83 2.20 10.12 13.51
N GLY A 84 1.22 11.02 13.71
CA GLY A 84 0.97 12.10 12.77
C GLY A 84 2.05 13.21 12.75
N ASP A 85 2.78 13.41 13.86
CA ASP A 85 3.90 14.34 13.89
C ASP A 85 5.08 13.79 13.10
N LEU A 86 5.34 12.48 13.23
CA LEU A 86 6.39 11.80 12.48
C LEU A 86 6.10 11.82 10.97
N LEU A 87 4.86 11.50 10.58
CA LEU A 87 4.42 11.48 9.19
C LEU A 87 4.16 12.89 8.61
N GLN A 88 4.45 13.94 9.36
CA GLN A 88 4.27 15.34 8.96
C GLN A 88 2.84 15.67 8.50
N CYS A 89 1.83 15.09 9.18
CA CYS A 89 0.44 15.33 8.90
C CYS A 89 0.08 16.81 9.09
N ARG A 90 -0.59 17.43 8.11
CA ARG A 90 -1.02 18.84 8.15
C ARG A 90 -1.72 19.22 9.45
N ASN A 91 -2.66 18.39 9.90
CA ASN A 91 -3.40 18.65 11.14
C ASN A 91 -2.51 18.61 12.38
N ALA A 92 -1.50 17.74 12.38
CA ALA A 92 -0.51 17.69 13.47
C ALA A 92 0.37 18.94 13.50
N LEU A 93 0.84 19.38 12.34
CA LEU A 93 1.70 20.55 12.20
C LEU A 93 0.97 21.86 12.48
N SER A 94 -0.33 21.93 12.17
CA SER A 94 -1.18 23.12 12.40
C SER A 94 -1.55 23.32 13.88
N ALA A 95 -1.42 22.30 14.71
CA ALA A 95 -1.84 22.32 16.11
C ALA A 95 -0.63 22.45 17.05
N LYS A 96 -0.66 23.39 17.99
CA LYS A 96 0.43 23.59 18.96
C LYS A 96 0.78 22.35 19.80
N GLY A 97 -0.19 21.46 20.01
CA GLY A 97 0.00 20.21 20.77
C GLY A 97 0.33 18.99 19.90
N GLY A 98 0.50 19.17 18.58
CA GLY A 98 0.83 18.09 17.65
C GLY A 98 -0.34 17.16 17.34
N CYS A 99 -0.01 15.96 16.90
CA CYS A 99 -0.99 14.94 16.51
C CYS A 99 -1.98 14.61 17.64
N GLY A 100 -3.28 14.67 17.33
CA GLY A 100 -4.36 14.39 18.26
C GLY A 100 -4.96 15.62 18.93
N THR A 101 -4.42 16.82 18.74
CA THR A 101 -4.89 18.06 19.37
C THR A 101 -5.66 18.99 18.43
N HIS A 102 -5.63 18.73 17.14
CA HIS A 102 -6.42 19.45 16.15
C HIS A 102 -7.87 18.93 16.15
N ALA A 103 -8.86 19.80 15.86
CA ALA A 103 -10.29 19.44 15.85
C ALA A 103 -10.57 18.22 14.95
N PHE A 104 -10.02 18.18 13.75
CA PHE A 104 -10.18 17.05 12.82
C PHE A 104 -9.47 15.76 13.24
N CYS A 105 -8.62 15.77 14.27
CA CYS A 105 -8.02 14.55 14.79
C CYS A 105 -9.02 13.66 15.54
N GLN A 106 -10.17 14.17 15.93
CA GLN A 106 -11.23 13.37 16.56
C GLN A 106 -11.90 12.42 15.55
N GLU A 107 -11.97 12.82 14.29
CA GLU A 107 -12.56 12.06 13.19
C GLU A 107 -11.48 11.34 12.34
N CYS A 108 -10.22 11.36 12.76
CA CYS A 108 -9.12 10.73 12.02
C CYS A 108 -9.26 9.21 12.01
N PRO A 109 -9.41 8.56 10.84
CA PRO A 109 -9.60 7.12 10.74
C PRO A 109 -8.42 6.33 11.34
N VAL A 110 -7.20 6.80 11.09
CA VAL A 110 -5.97 6.18 11.60
C VAL A 110 -5.94 6.20 13.12
N ARG A 111 -6.22 7.37 13.72
CA ARG A 111 -6.28 7.51 15.18
C ARG A 111 -7.39 6.66 15.79
N GLY A 112 -8.55 6.62 15.14
CA GLY A 112 -9.67 5.79 15.56
C GLY A 112 -9.34 4.30 15.56
N ALA A 113 -8.69 3.81 14.50
CA ALA A 113 -8.27 2.42 14.38
C ALA A 113 -7.25 2.03 15.45
N ILE A 114 -6.20 2.84 15.63
CA ILE A 114 -5.17 2.62 16.65
C ILE A 114 -5.82 2.58 18.06
N GLY A 115 -6.66 3.58 18.39
CA GLY A 115 -7.34 3.65 19.69
C GLY A 115 -8.29 2.47 19.95
N ASN A 116 -9.00 2.00 18.90
CA ASN A 116 -9.85 0.81 18.99
C ASN A 116 -9.01 -0.46 19.22
N ALA A 117 -7.89 -0.60 18.51
CA ALA A 117 -7.00 -1.74 18.61
C ALA A 117 -6.38 -1.84 20.02
N PHE A 118 -5.95 -0.74 20.64
CA PHE A 118 -5.49 -0.72 22.03
C PHE A 118 -6.61 -1.11 23.00
N ARG A 119 -7.82 -0.55 22.85
CA ARG A 119 -8.95 -0.86 23.74
C ARG A 119 -9.39 -2.32 23.66
N GLN A 120 -9.39 -2.90 22.46
CA GLN A 120 -9.82 -4.27 22.21
C GLN A 120 -8.68 -5.29 22.31
N LYS A 121 -7.43 -4.82 22.40
CA LYS A 121 -6.21 -5.65 22.36
C LYS A 121 -6.16 -6.54 21.13
N LYS A 122 -6.53 -5.96 19.98
CA LYS A 122 -6.62 -6.65 18.70
C LYS A 122 -5.81 -5.93 17.62
N GLU A 123 -5.49 -6.65 16.58
CA GLU A 123 -4.92 -6.12 15.35
C GLU A 123 -5.97 -5.48 14.45
N PHE A 124 -5.53 -4.64 13.53
CA PHE A 124 -6.28 -4.19 12.36
C PHE A 124 -5.37 -4.25 11.13
N THR A 125 -5.95 -4.55 9.97
CA THR A 125 -5.21 -4.69 8.71
C THR A 125 -5.82 -3.84 7.63
N ASP A 126 -4.97 -3.39 6.68
CA ASP A 126 -5.36 -2.79 5.40
C ASP A 126 -6.29 -1.57 5.51
N LEU A 127 -6.17 -0.80 6.59
CA LEU A 127 -6.87 0.47 6.71
C LEU A 127 -6.33 1.46 5.68
N GLN A 128 -7.12 1.75 4.67
CA GLN A 128 -6.79 2.80 3.71
C GLN A 128 -7.27 4.16 4.21
N SER A 129 -6.40 5.15 4.10
CA SER A 129 -6.70 6.53 4.47
C SER A 129 -5.90 7.51 3.62
N SER A 130 -6.46 8.71 3.40
CA SER A 130 -5.73 9.80 2.76
C SER A 130 -5.25 10.79 3.81
N LEU A 131 -3.98 11.13 3.78
CA LEU A 131 -3.34 12.10 4.64
C LEU A 131 -2.83 13.27 3.81
N ASN A 132 -2.97 14.49 4.31
CA ASN A 132 -2.24 15.63 3.76
C ASN A 132 -0.93 15.76 4.53
N ILE A 133 0.18 15.46 3.89
CA ILE A 133 1.52 15.51 4.47
C ILE A 133 2.30 16.71 3.93
N ALA A 134 3.14 17.30 4.76
CA ALA A 134 4.01 18.38 4.34
C ALA A 134 5.17 17.82 3.53
N ILE A 135 5.45 18.42 2.37
CA ILE A 135 6.68 18.23 1.61
C ILE A 135 7.66 19.33 2.00
N ASP A 136 7.14 20.54 2.22
CA ASP A 136 7.90 21.71 2.60
C ASP A 136 7.10 22.54 3.62
N GLU A 137 7.67 23.63 4.14
CA GLU A 137 7.03 24.49 5.16
C GLU A 137 5.62 25.00 4.76
N HIS A 138 5.34 25.13 3.46
CA HIS A 138 4.09 25.70 2.94
C HIS A 138 3.36 24.78 1.96
N GLU A 139 3.93 23.64 1.59
CA GLU A 139 3.37 22.74 0.59
C GLU A 139 2.90 21.42 1.22
N PHE A 140 1.64 21.08 0.95
CA PHE A 140 1.03 19.84 1.40
C PHE A 140 0.56 19.02 0.21
N VAL A 141 0.89 17.73 0.22
CA VAL A 141 0.46 16.78 -0.80
C VAL A 141 -0.46 15.75 -0.17
N LYS A 142 -1.47 15.36 -0.93
CA LYS A 142 -2.32 14.22 -0.57
C LYS A 142 -1.53 12.95 -0.79
N CYS A 143 -1.34 12.20 0.27
CA CYS A 143 -0.72 10.89 0.29
C CYS A 143 -1.76 9.84 0.68
N ASP A 144 -1.98 8.86 -0.16
CA ASP A 144 -2.84 7.72 0.16
C ASP A 144 -1.99 6.64 0.84
N VAL A 145 -2.41 6.25 2.04
CA VAL A 145 -1.66 5.29 2.86
C VAL A 145 -2.52 4.07 3.19
N MET A 146 -1.87 2.93 3.29
CA MET A 146 -2.43 1.71 3.84
C MET A 146 -1.71 1.38 5.14
N ILE A 147 -2.48 1.27 6.22
CA ILE A 147 -1.95 1.12 7.57
C ILE A 147 -2.49 -0.17 8.19
N SER A 148 -1.59 -0.95 8.77
CA SER A 148 -1.94 -2.12 9.59
C SER A 148 -1.29 -1.99 10.95
N GLY A 149 -1.91 -2.53 11.98
CA GLY A 149 -1.41 -2.46 13.35
C GLY A 149 -1.60 -3.76 14.10
N VAL A 150 -0.54 -4.21 14.78
CA VAL A 150 -0.55 -5.41 15.61
C VAL A 150 -0.31 -5.02 17.06
N PHE A 151 -1.30 -5.30 17.91
CA PHE A 151 -1.18 -5.11 19.37
C PHE A 151 -0.26 -6.18 19.97
N MET A 152 0.59 -5.77 20.89
CA MET A 152 1.46 -6.67 21.66
C MET A 152 1.71 -6.15 23.06
N THR A 153 2.08 -7.05 23.96
CA THR A 153 2.57 -6.68 25.28
C THR A 153 4.05 -7.06 25.39
N LEU A 154 4.90 -6.09 25.69
CA LEU A 154 6.32 -6.29 25.86
C LEU A 154 6.74 -5.70 27.21
N ASP A 155 7.42 -6.50 28.03
CA ASP A 155 7.85 -6.12 29.39
C ASP A 155 6.70 -5.56 30.26
N SER A 156 5.51 -6.14 30.15
CA SER A 156 4.27 -5.72 30.82
C SER A 156 3.71 -4.37 30.35
N GLU A 157 4.26 -3.79 29.30
CA GLU A 157 3.78 -2.56 28.69
C GLU A 157 3.04 -2.84 27.38
N GLU A 158 1.94 -2.12 27.18
CA GLU A 158 1.16 -2.22 25.96
C GLU A 158 1.85 -1.46 24.81
N ARG A 159 2.03 -2.13 23.69
CA ARG A 159 2.68 -1.62 22.51
C ARG A 159 1.89 -1.99 21.28
N MET A 160 2.09 -1.24 20.20
CA MET A 160 1.58 -1.60 18.89
C MET A 160 2.67 -1.41 17.84
N VAL A 161 2.81 -2.39 16.97
CA VAL A 161 3.62 -2.27 15.77
C VAL A 161 2.70 -1.84 14.63
N LEU A 162 2.96 -0.69 14.05
CA LEU A 162 2.28 -0.18 12.88
C LEU A 162 3.15 -0.36 11.64
N THR A 163 2.54 -0.74 10.53
CA THR A 163 3.12 -0.65 9.20
C THR A 163 2.35 0.38 8.40
N VAL A 164 3.05 1.29 7.74
CA VAL A 164 2.47 2.34 6.90
C VAL A 164 3.07 2.24 5.51
N HIS A 165 2.24 1.91 4.53
CA HIS A 165 2.60 1.86 3.13
C HIS A 165 2.05 3.09 2.41
N ASP A 166 2.88 3.76 1.63
CA ASP A 166 2.42 4.75 0.66
C ASP A 166 1.89 3.99 -0.57
N ILE A 167 0.60 4.14 -0.83
CA ILE A 167 -0.11 3.52 -1.95
C ILE A 167 -0.56 4.57 -2.98
N THR A 168 -0.03 5.79 -2.92
CA THR A 168 -0.45 6.90 -3.79
C THR A 168 -0.24 6.57 -5.27
N SER A 169 0.93 6.05 -5.63
CA SER A 169 1.25 5.67 -7.00
C SER A 169 0.40 4.50 -7.51
N ILE A 170 0.09 3.56 -6.62
CA ILE A 170 -0.78 2.41 -6.95
C ILE A 170 -2.17 2.91 -7.29
N LYS A 171 -2.78 3.76 -6.43
CA LYS A 171 -4.10 4.33 -6.68
C LYS A 171 -4.16 5.18 -7.95
N GLN A 172 -3.15 6.02 -8.19
CA GLN A 172 -3.08 6.81 -9.42
C GLN A 172 -3.02 5.93 -10.67
N THR A 173 -2.28 4.82 -10.60
CA THR A 173 -2.21 3.86 -11.70
C THR A 173 -3.54 3.13 -11.92
N GLU A 174 -4.22 2.73 -10.85
CA GLU A 174 -5.54 2.11 -10.92
C GLU A 174 -6.58 3.05 -11.52
N GLU A 175 -6.61 4.32 -11.09
CA GLU A 175 -7.51 5.35 -11.63
C GLU A 175 -7.25 5.60 -13.12
N ALA A 176 -5.98 5.75 -13.52
CA ALA A 176 -5.61 5.94 -14.92
C ALA A 176 -5.98 4.72 -15.80
N LEU A 177 -5.80 3.51 -15.29
CA LEU A 177 -6.20 2.28 -15.97
C LEU A 177 -7.73 2.17 -16.13
N ALA A 178 -8.48 2.52 -15.09
CA ALA A 178 -9.94 2.53 -15.13
C ALA A 178 -10.47 3.52 -16.17
N GLU A 179 -9.90 4.73 -16.23
CA GLU A 179 -10.25 5.75 -17.22
C GLU A 179 -9.91 5.29 -18.67
N ALA A 180 -8.74 4.72 -18.86
CA ALA A 180 -8.32 4.20 -20.16
C ALA A 180 -9.23 3.06 -20.64
N LYS A 181 -9.63 2.16 -19.73
CA LYS A 181 -10.57 1.08 -20.01
C LYS A 181 -11.94 1.62 -20.43
N GLU A 182 -12.49 2.57 -19.70
CA GLU A 182 -13.78 3.19 -20.02
C GLU A 182 -13.76 3.86 -21.41
N LYS A 183 -12.68 4.60 -21.71
CA LYS A 183 -12.50 5.20 -23.04
C LYS A 183 -12.47 4.15 -24.17
N ALA A 184 -11.75 3.04 -23.95
CA ALA A 184 -11.66 1.96 -24.92
C ALA A 184 -13.02 1.27 -25.13
N GLU A 185 -13.75 0.98 -24.07
CA GLU A 185 -15.10 0.38 -24.16
C GLU A 185 -16.10 1.30 -24.89
N ASN A 186 -16.06 2.60 -24.62
CA ASN A 186 -16.91 3.56 -25.30
C ASN A 186 -16.57 3.70 -26.80
N ALA A 187 -15.28 3.68 -27.16
CA ALA A 187 -14.85 3.68 -28.56
C ALA A 187 -15.30 2.40 -29.28
N ASP A 188 -15.23 1.24 -28.67
CA ASP A 188 -15.67 -0.03 -29.26
C ASP A 188 -17.19 -0.07 -29.46
N ARG A 189 -17.97 0.41 -28.48
CA ARG A 189 -19.43 0.57 -28.64
C ARG A 189 -19.79 1.50 -29.78
N SER A 190 -19.13 2.64 -29.89
CA SER A 190 -19.37 3.61 -30.95
C SER A 190 -19.02 3.02 -32.31
N LYS A 191 -17.91 2.31 -32.43
CA LYS A 191 -17.51 1.58 -33.65
C LYS A 191 -18.52 0.53 -34.05
N SER A 192 -19.00 -0.25 -33.09
CA SER A 192 -20.00 -1.31 -33.33
C SER A 192 -21.34 -0.72 -33.79
N ALA A 193 -21.80 0.34 -33.16
CA ALA A 193 -23.01 1.05 -33.55
C ALA A 193 -22.88 1.67 -34.96
N PHE A 194 -21.72 2.30 -35.27
CA PHE A 194 -21.42 2.83 -36.60
C PHE A 194 -21.47 1.74 -37.67
N LEU A 195 -20.79 0.60 -37.47
CA LEU A 195 -20.78 -0.51 -38.42
C LEU A 195 -22.17 -1.11 -38.62
N ALA A 196 -22.98 -1.22 -37.53
CA ALA A 196 -24.38 -1.71 -37.66
C ALA A 196 -25.22 -0.76 -38.51
N ASN A 197 -25.16 0.55 -38.26
CA ASN A 197 -25.88 1.57 -39.00
C ASN A 197 -25.44 1.59 -40.48
N MET A 198 -24.12 1.63 -40.73
CA MET A 198 -23.59 1.57 -42.09
C MET A 198 -24.02 0.31 -42.86
N SER A 199 -24.04 -0.84 -42.20
CA SER A 199 -24.53 -2.09 -42.82
C SER A 199 -25.99 -1.99 -43.24
N HIS A 200 -26.83 -1.32 -42.44
CA HIS A 200 -28.25 -1.09 -42.79
C HIS A 200 -28.37 -0.06 -43.91
N GLU A 201 -27.62 1.04 -43.86
CA GLU A 201 -27.68 2.09 -44.88
C GLU A 201 -27.15 1.64 -46.24
N ILE A 202 -26.20 0.71 -46.29
CA ILE A 202 -25.69 0.08 -47.54
C ILE A 202 -26.63 -0.99 -48.04
N ARG A 203 -27.20 -1.81 -47.14
CA ARG A 203 -28.07 -2.93 -47.55
C ARG A 203 -29.35 -2.47 -48.25
N THR A 204 -29.94 -1.36 -47.79
CA THR A 204 -31.21 -0.84 -48.33
C THR A 204 -31.11 -0.47 -49.81
N PRO A 205 -30.17 0.44 -50.23
CA PRO A 205 -30.02 0.75 -51.66
C PRO A 205 -29.50 -0.47 -52.49
N LEU A 206 -28.64 -1.32 -51.91
CA LEU A 206 -28.15 -2.51 -52.60
C LEU A 206 -29.27 -3.49 -52.91
N ASN A 207 -30.15 -3.74 -51.94
CA ASN A 207 -31.34 -4.62 -52.18
C ASN A 207 -32.29 -4.00 -53.21
N ALA A 208 -32.46 -2.68 -53.20
CA ALA A 208 -33.26 -1.99 -54.24
C ALA A 208 -32.62 -2.17 -55.64
N ILE A 209 -31.31 -1.96 -55.77
CA ILE A 209 -30.59 -2.14 -57.02
C ILE A 209 -30.73 -3.58 -57.52
N VAL A 210 -30.49 -4.58 -56.66
CA VAL A 210 -30.64 -6.00 -57.05
C VAL A 210 -32.05 -6.32 -57.46
N GLY A 211 -33.07 -5.96 -56.66
CA GLY A 211 -34.45 -6.25 -56.94
C GLY A 211 -34.99 -5.59 -58.21
N PHE A 212 -34.66 -4.29 -58.41
CA PHE A 212 -35.09 -3.62 -59.64
C PHE A 212 -34.27 -4.06 -60.87
N SER A 213 -33.04 -4.54 -60.70
CA SER A 213 -32.30 -5.17 -61.83
C SER A 213 -32.96 -6.47 -62.28
N GLU A 214 -33.44 -7.28 -61.37
CA GLU A 214 -34.19 -8.52 -61.72
C GLU A 214 -35.51 -8.18 -62.42
N LEU A 215 -36.27 -7.17 -61.91
CA LEU A 215 -37.47 -6.69 -62.56
C LEU A 215 -37.23 -6.12 -63.97
N LEU A 216 -36.14 -5.37 -64.11
CA LEU A 216 -35.73 -4.84 -65.43
C LEU A 216 -35.42 -5.97 -66.44
N ALA A 217 -34.77 -7.04 -66.00
CA ALA A 217 -34.51 -8.21 -66.82
C ALA A 217 -35.78 -8.96 -67.25
N ALA A 218 -36.84 -8.90 -66.47
CA ALA A 218 -38.13 -9.55 -66.72
C ALA A 218 -39.15 -8.62 -67.42
N ALA A 219 -38.85 -7.36 -67.64
CA ALA A 219 -39.77 -6.36 -68.16
C ALA A 219 -40.10 -6.60 -69.65
N ASN A 220 -41.37 -6.60 -70.01
CA ASN A 220 -41.83 -6.89 -71.37
C ASN A 220 -42.22 -5.62 -72.13
N THR A 221 -42.33 -4.46 -71.50
CA THR A 221 -42.69 -3.19 -72.14
C THR A 221 -41.57 -2.13 -71.93
N GLU A 222 -41.44 -1.23 -72.88
CA GLU A 222 -40.46 -0.15 -72.79
C GLU A 222 -40.78 0.84 -71.63
N GLU A 223 -42.07 1.03 -71.32
CA GLU A 223 -42.49 1.87 -70.17
C GLU A 223 -42.05 1.27 -68.85
N GLU A 224 -42.16 -0.02 -68.62
CA GLU A 224 -41.68 -0.72 -67.44
C GLU A 224 -40.14 -0.62 -67.30
N LYS A 225 -39.41 -0.83 -68.40
CA LYS A 225 -37.96 -0.68 -68.43
C LYS A 225 -37.49 0.70 -68.01
N GLN A 226 -38.10 1.72 -68.57
CA GLN A 226 -37.76 3.09 -68.28
C GLN A 226 -38.00 3.43 -66.82
N LYS A 227 -39.11 2.99 -66.24
CA LYS A 227 -39.42 3.16 -64.84
C LYS A 227 -38.39 2.48 -63.91
N TYR A 228 -38.00 1.25 -64.19
CA TYR A 228 -37.03 0.53 -63.37
C TYR A 228 -35.62 1.11 -63.47
N LEU A 229 -35.21 1.60 -64.66
CA LEU A 229 -33.98 2.31 -64.83
C LEU A 229 -33.89 3.63 -64.01
N GLU A 230 -34.98 4.39 -63.94
CA GLU A 230 -35.01 5.61 -63.17
C GLU A 230 -34.88 5.34 -61.68
N ILE A 231 -35.52 4.28 -61.16
CA ILE A 231 -35.39 3.85 -59.77
C ILE A 231 -33.97 3.34 -59.46
N LEU A 232 -33.35 2.62 -60.37
CA LEU A 232 -31.98 2.13 -60.24
C LEU A 232 -31.02 3.31 -60.18
N HIS A 233 -31.17 4.32 -61.03
CA HIS A 233 -30.33 5.50 -61.03
C HIS A 233 -30.41 6.28 -59.70
N THR A 234 -31.64 6.48 -59.22
CA THR A 234 -31.89 7.16 -57.95
C THR A 234 -31.29 6.48 -56.73
N ASN A 235 -31.18 5.14 -56.75
CA ASN A 235 -30.62 4.37 -55.63
C ASN A 235 -29.09 4.13 -55.78
N SER A 236 -28.44 4.54 -56.87
CA SER A 236 -27.03 4.39 -57.13
C SER A 236 -26.21 5.69 -56.89
N GLU A 237 -26.88 6.82 -56.70
CA GLU A 237 -26.29 8.11 -56.26
C GLU A 237 -26.20 8.15 -54.72
#